data_1cb902230d8a7d7e30cbc7dd627608d6
#
_entry.id   1cb902230d8a7d7e30cbc7dd627608d6
#
_cell.length_a   1.000
_cell.length_b   1.000
_cell.length_c   1.000
_cell.angle_alpha   90.00
_cell.angle_beta   90.00
_cell.angle_gamma   90.00
#
_symmetry.space_group_name_H-M   'P 1'
#
loop_
_entity.id
_entity.type
_entity.pdbx_description
1 polymer ?
#
loop_
_entity_poly.entity_id
_entity_poly.type
_entity_poly.pdbx_seq_one_letter_code
_entity_poly.pdbx_strand_id
1 'polypeptide(L)'
;MTMMEPSKKPLNVLIKQLHGNIEVVLKNGYEYKGKMIKVDGHMNILLEGANECKDDQLMTNYGNVLLRGNNILYIVLDANKH
;
A
#
# COMPACT_ATOMS: atom_id res chain seq x y z
N MET A 1 14.75 1.67 -0.48
CA MET A 1 13.33 1.73 -0.07
C MET A 1 12.81 3.13 -0.25
N THR A 2 11.65 3.27 -0.82
CA THR A 2 11.07 4.57 -1.16
C THR A 2 9.73 4.74 -0.48
N MET A 3 9.55 5.87 0.18
CA MET A 3 8.28 6.23 0.82
C MET A 3 7.61 7.32 0.00
N MET A 4 6.30 7.20 -0.17
CA MET A 4 5.53 8.14 -0.96
C MET A 4 4.28 8.56 -0.21
N GLU A 5 3.97 9.85 -0.27
CA GLU A 5 2.74 10.39 0.31
C GLU A 5 1.71 10.62 -0.78
N PRO A 6 0.47 10.16 -0.58
CA PRO A 6 -0.59 10.36 -1.59
C PRO A 6 -0.82 11.83 -1.93
N SER A 7 -0.57 12.74 -0.98
CA SER A 7 -0.76 14.17 -1.23
C SER A 7 0.14 14.70 -2.34
N LYS A 8 1.23 14.00 -2.64
CA LYS A 8 2.13 14.36 -3.75
C LYS A 8 1.65 13.79 -5.08
N LYS A 9 0.59 12.98 -5.06
CA LYS A 9 -0.02 12.34 -6.24
C LYS A 9 0.99 11.63 -7.11
N PRO A 10 1.73 10.66 -6.58
CA PRO A 10 2.78 9.97 -7.32
C PRO A 10 2.23 8.85 -8.20
N LEU A 11 1.14 9.10 -8.90
CA LEU A 11 0.43 8.04 -9.64
C LEU A 11 1.31 7.38 -10.69
N ASN A 12 2.09 8.18 -11.43
CA ASN A 12 2.93 7.61 -12.48
C ASN A 12 3.99 6.67 -11.93
N VAL A 13 4.50 6.96 -10.74
CA VAL A 13 5.47 6.09 -10.10
C VAL A 13 4.80 4.81 -9.63
N LEU A 14 3.59 4.93 -9.06
CA LEU A 14 2.85 3.77 -8.58
C LEU A 14 2.44 2.84 -9.72
N ILE A 15 2.05 3.41 -10.86
CA ILE A 15 1.66 2.58 -12.00
C ILE A 15 2.82 1.65 -12.41
N LYS A 16 4.05 2.14 -12.30
CA LYS A 16 5.22 1.32 -12.62
C LYS A 16 5.43 0.19 -11.61
N GLN A 17 4.78 0.28 -10.45
CA GLN A 17 4.89 -0.74 -9.41
C GLN A 17 3.73 -1.73 -9.43
N LEU A 18 2.84 -1.62 -10.42
CA LEU A 18 1.74 -2.58 -10.55
C LEU A 18 2.27 -4.01 -10.59
N HIS A 19 1.59 -4.89 -9.89
CA HIS A 19 1.93 -6.31 -9.76
C HIS A 19 3.16 -6.55 -8.89
N GLY A 20 3.70 -5.51 -8.28
CA GLY A 20 4.77 -5.65 -7.29
C GLY A 20 4.22 -5.56 -5.87
N ASN A 21 5.03 -5.97 -4.92
CA ASN A 21 4.65 -5.91 -3.51
C ASN A 21 4.98 -4.55 -2.92
N ILE A 22 4.00 -3.99 -2.21
CA ILE A 22 4.17 -2.70 -1.55
C ILE A 22 3.64 -2.78 -0.13
N GLU A 23 3.98 -1.79 0.66
CA GLU A 23 3.44 -1.62 1.99
C GLU A 23 2.70 -0.30 2.05
N VAL A 24 1.47 -0.31 2.57
CA VAL A 24 0.65 0.90 2.70
C VAL A 24 0.39 1.13 4.17
N VAL A 25 0.74 2.32 4.65
CA VAL A 25 0.53 2.70 6.04
C VAL A 25 -0.61 3.69 6.11
N LEU A 26 -1.63 3.37 6.89
CA LEU A 26 -2.81 4.22 7.01
C LEU A 26 -2.67 5.20 8.15
N LYS A 27 -3.47 6.25 8.09
CA LYS A 27 -3.46 7.31 9.11
C LYS A 27 -3.84 6.81 10.49
N ASN A 28 -4.57 5.69 10.57
CA ASN A 28 -4.96 5.10 11.85
C ASN A 28 -3.89 4.16 12.43
N GLY A 29 -2.73 4.05 11.78
CA GLY A 29 -1.62 3.24 12.28
C GLY A 29 -1.58 1.82 11.76
N TYR A 30 -2.61 1.37 11.05
CA TYR A 30 -2.58 0.04 10.45
C TYR A 30 -1.72 0.04 9.19
N GLU A 31 -1.09 -1.09 8.93
CA GLU A 31 -0.24 -1.29 7.77
C GLU A 31 -0.72 -2.49 6.98
N TYR A 32 -0.68 -2.37 5.65
CA TYR A 32 -1.08 -3.46 4.78
C TYR A 32 0.05 -3.76 3.81
N LYS A 33 0.44 -5.02 3.72
CA LYS A 33 1.50 -5.46 2.80
C LYS A 33 0.89 -6.44 1.83
N GLY A 34 1.10 -6.21 0.55
CA GLY A 34 0.54 -7.08 -0.47
C GLY A 34 0.94 -6.68 -1.85
N LYS A 35 0.40 -7.41 -2.82
CA LYS A 35 0.67 -7.14 -4.22
C LYS A 35 -0.33 -6.13 -4.74
N MET A 36 0.17 -5.02 -5.28
CA MET A 36 -0.70 -3.98 -5.83
C MET A 36 -1.17 -4.38 -7.21
N ILE A 37 -2.46 -4.62 -7.34
CA ILE A 37 -3.02 -5.04 -8.63
C ILE A 37 -3.82 -3.94 -9.29
N LYS A 38 -4.10 -2.85 -8.59
CA LYS A 38 -4.85 -1.73 -9.16
C LYS A 38 -4.59 -0.46 -8.38
N VAL A 39 -4.51 0.66 -9.09
CA VAL A 39 -4.41 1.98 -8.48
C VAL A 39 -5.12 2.96 -9.39
N ASP A 40 -5.80 3.95 -8.81
CA ASP A 40 -6.51 4.95 -9.61
C ASP A 40 -6.01 6.37 -9.32
N GLY A 41 -6.60 7.34 -10.01
CA GLY A 41 -6.17 8.73 -9.90
C GLY A 41 -6.42 9.37 -8.54
N HIS A 42 -7.25 8.75 -7.71
CA HIS A 42 -7.50 9.20 -6.34
C HIS A 42 -6.59 8.49 -5.34
N MET A 43 -5.64 7.70 -5.85
CA MET A 43 -4.71 6.92 -5.03
C MET A 43 -5.41 5.84 -4.23
N ASN A 44 -6.59 5.38 -4.67
CA ASN A 44 -7.18 4.18 -4.12
C ASN A 44 -6.39 2.99 -4.64
N ILE A 45 -6.04 2.06 -3.75
CA ILE A 45 -5.15 0.97 -4.07
C ILE A 45 -5.82 -0.34 -3.73
N LEU A 46 -5.79 -1.29 -4.68
CA LEU A 46 -6.27 -2.64 -4.44
C LEU A 46 -5.07 -3.55 -4.27
N LEU A 47 -4.98 -4.19 -3.12
CA LEU A 47 -3.93 -5.16 -2.83
C LEU A 47 -4.49 -6.57 -2.87
N GLU A 48 -3.69 -7.48 -3.39
CA GLU A 48 -3.99 -8.91 -3.41
C GLU A 48 -3.09 -9.61 -2.40
N GLY A 49 -3.67 -10.54 -1.66
CA GLY A 49 -2.90 -11.28 -0.65
C GLY A 49 -2.39 -10.39 0.47
N ALA A 50 -3.22 -9.43 0.89
CA ALA A 50 -2.79 -8.42 1.84
C ALA A 50 -2.73 -8.97 3.26
N ASN A 51 -1.67 -8.62 3.97
CA ASN A 51 -1.53 -8.87 5.39
C ASN A 51 -1.67 -7.56 6.14
N GLU A 52 -2.52 -7.57 7.15
CA GLU A 52 -2.72 -6.41 8.03
C GLU A 52 -1.79 -6.51 9.21
N CYS A 53 -1.07 -5.44 9.48
CA CYS A 53 -0.15 -5.37 10.61
C CYS A 53 -0.47 -4.13 11.45
N LYS A 54 -0.16 -4.19 12.72
CA LYS A 54 -0.21 -3.02 13.59
C LYS A 54 0.87 -3.18 14.64
N ASP A 55 1.67 -2.12 14.84
CA ASP A 55 2.77 -2.13 15.80
C ASP A 55 3.73 -3.30 15.55
N ASP A 56 4.01 -3.56 14.26
CA ASP A 56 4.91 -4.62 13.81
C ASP A 56 4.40 -6.04 14.11
N GLN A 57 3.14 -6.17 14.46
CA GLN A 57 2.54 -7.47 14.69
C GLN A 57 1.57 -7.80 13.57
N LEU A 58 1.73 -9.01 13.01
CA LEU A 58 0.80 -9.50 12.02
C LEU A 58 -0.52 -9.81 12.69
N MET A 59 -1.59 -9.17 12.23
CA MET A 59 -2.90 -9.37 12.81
C MET A 59 -3.77 -10.29 11.96
N THR A 60 -3.85 -10.05 10.67
CA THR A 60 -4.81 -10.76 9.83
C THR A 60 -4.33 -10.80 8.40
N ASN A 61 -4.65 -11.91 7.72
CA ASN A 61 -4.50 -12.00 6.28
C ASN A 61 -5.89 -11.81 5.67
N TYR A 62 -6.04 -10.77 4.87
CA TYR A 62 -7.34 -10.44 4.30
C TYR A 62 -7.57 -10.96 2.90
N GLY A 63 -6.54 -11.38 2.21
CA GLY A 63 -6.68 -11.65 0.79
C GLY A 63 -6.69 -10.33 0.03
N ASN A 64 -7.82 -9.97 -0.58
CA ASN A 64 -7.90 -8.72 -1.34
C ASN A 64 -8.48 -7.60 -0.48
N VAL A 65 -7.81 -6.44 -0.52
CA VAL A 65 -8.25 -5.29 0.26
C VAL A 65 -8.16 -4.03 -0.60
N LEU A 66 -9.19 -3.18 -0.49
CA LEU A 66 -9.19 -1.88 -1.16
C LEU A 66 -8.90 -0.80 -0.14
N LEU A 67 -7.84 -0.04 -0.39
CA LEU A 67 -7.40 1.02 0.50
C LEU A 67 -7.72 2.37 -0.15
N ARG A 68 -8.43 3.22 0.60
CA ARG A 68 -8.84 4.52 0.10
C ARG A 68 -7.68 5.52 0.21
N GLY A 69 -7.47 6.26 -0.88
CA GLY A 69 -6.34 7.19 -0.93
C GLY A 69 -6.33 8.19 0.21
N ASN A 70 -7.50 8.71 0.60
CA ASN A 70 -7.56 9.72 1.65
C ASN A 70 -7.29 9.16 3.06
N ASN A 71 -7.21 7.84 3.20
CA ASN A 71 -6.85 7.22 4.47
C ASN A 71 -5.38 6.81 4.53
N ILE A 72 -4.66 6.96 3.43
CA ILE A 72 -3.27 6.53 3.34
C ILE A 72 -2.35 7.62 3.86
N LEU A 73 -1.50 7.25 4.81
CA LEU A 73 -0.49 8.16 5.34
C LEU A 73 0.72 8.18 4.40
N TYR A 74 1.26 7.01 4.08
CA TYR A 74 2.34 6.90 3.11
C TYR A 74 2.40 5.47 2.57
N ILE A 75 3.14 5.31 1.47
CA ILE A 75 3.32 4.04 0.79
C ILE A 75 4.81 3.75 0.74
N VAL A 76 5.20 2.52 1.08
CA VAL A 76 6.59 2.08 1.01
C VAL A 76 6.71 1.18 -0.21
N LEU A 77 7.52 1.61 -1.17
CA LEU A 77 7.84 0.83 -2.35
C LEU A 77 9.04 -0.06 -2.04
N ASP A 78 9.23 -1.07 -2.86
CA ASP A 78 10.36 -1.99 -2.71
C ASP A 78 10.33 -2.74 -1.37
N ALA A 79 9.11 -2.98 -0.85
CA ALA A 79 8.95 -3.64 0.45
C ALA A 79 9.60 -5.03 0.47
N ASN A 80 9.76 -5.64 -0.69
CA ASN A 80 10.38 -6.97 -0.82
C ASN A 80 11.78 -6.93 -1.39
N LYS A 81 12.37 -5.77 -1.50
CA LYS A 81 13.75 -5.70 -1.99
C LYS A 81 14.70 -6.16 -0.92
N HIS A 82 15.69 -6.89 -1.34
CA HIS A 82 16.68 -7.44 -0.43
C HIS A 82 18.08 -7.12 -0.92
#